data_47fdd7cd20805d2f7188045bc28c2ac4
#
_entry.id   47fdd7cd20805d2f7188045bc28c2ac4
#
_cell.length_a   1.000
_cell.length_b   1.000
_cell.length_c   1.000
_cell.angle_alpha   90.00
_cell.angle_beta   90.00
_cell.angle_gamma   90.00
#
_symmetry.space_group_name_H-M   'P 1'
#
loop_
_entity.id
_entity.type
_entity.pdbx_description
1 polymer ?
#
loop_
_entity_poly.entity_id
_entity_poly.type
_entity_poly.pdbx_seq_one_letter_code
_entity_poly.pdbx_strand_id
1 'polypeptide(L)'
;MTQKATLLVFALANLSIYAEPIPSAQAVLESVRMQQTQQQIDLQGQLRQNQLVIPFHLIQSGPLVRYIFSNPDEALQLQLNENDSRLDQISGKGVEKIAPAQFDQKIRGTEVTYEDLALKFLYWPNASIIGQENIRSRNCWKLQLRPPSRQSQYSNVLLWIDKASGALMRMEGYDWNGQPAKRFEVVSAQKIDNRWFLKQMRIEQLQPGTNHVQSRTYLEIKKP
;
A
#
# COMPACT_ATOMS: atom_id res chain seq x y z
N MET A 1 62.13 -21.21 -45.84
CA MET A 1 60.70 -20.90 -45.67
C MET A 1 60.29 -21.38 -44.28
N THR A 2 60.24 -20.45 -43.31
CA THR A 2 59.95 -20.74 -41.91
C THR A 2 58.58 -20.15 -41.57
N GLN A 3 57.56 -21.01 -41.42
CA GLN A 3 56.21 -20.66 -41.06
C GLN A 3 56.12 -20.39 -39.57
N LYS A 4 55.80 -19.15 -39.17
CA LYS A 4 55.51 -18.77 -37.76
C LYS A 4 54.05 -19.05 -37.47
N ALA A 5 53.80 -19.98 -36.55
CA ALA A 5 52.47 -20.24 -36.00
C ALA A 5 52.17 -19.19 -34.92
N THR A 6 51.15 -18.36 -35.15
CA THR A 6 50.65 -17.40 -34.17
C THR A 6 49.59 -18.07 -33.30
N LEU A 7 49.91 -18.28 -32.02
CA LEU A 7 49.00 -18.85 -31.03
C LEU A 7 48.05 -17.73 -30.55
N LEU A 8 46.74 -17.85 -30.86
CA LEU A 8 45.72 -16.94 -30.40
C LEU A 8 45.22 -17.38 -29.02
N VAL A 9 45.61 -16.67 -27.97
CA VAL A 9 45.14 -16.92 -26.59
C VAL A 9 43.83 -16.21 -26.43
N PHE A 10 42.74 -16.98 -26.34
CA PHE A 10 41.40 -16.45 -25.93
C PHE A 10 41.40 -16.27 -24.40
N ALA A 11 41.44 -15.01 -23.97
CA ALA A 11 41.15 -14.65 -22.58
C ALA A 11 39.66 -14.75 -22.34
N LEU A 12 39.20 -15.79 -21.64
CA LEU A 12 37.84 -15.89 -21.10
C LEU A 12 37.69 -14.85 -19.98
N ALA A 13 37.11 -13.72 -20.28
CA ALA A 13 36.66 -12.75 -19.28
C ALA A 13 35.52 -13.38 -18.47
N ASN A 14 35.78 -13.78 -17.24
CA ASN A 14 34.74 -14.17 -16.29
C ASN A 14 33.92 -12.92 -15.94
N LEU A 15 32.79 -12.72 -16.62
CA LEU A 15 31.75 -11.76 -16.23
C LEU A 15 31.08 -12.31 -14.98
N SER A 16 31.58 -11.92 -13.82
CA SER A 16 30.89 -12.13 -12.55
C SER A 16 29.61 -11.28 -12.58
N ILE A 17 28.48 -11.91 -12.85
CA ILE A 17 27.17 -11.30 -12.69
C ILE A 17 26.96 -11.15 -11.19
N TYR A 18 27.27 -9.97 -10.65
CA TYR A 18 26.89 -9.62 -9.29
C TYR A 18 25.36 -9.48 -9.28
N ALA A 19 24.65 -10.49 -8.81
CA ALA A 19 23.24 -10.36 -8.48
C ALA A 19 23.13 -9.31 -7.36
N GLU A 20 22.35 -8.26 -7.59
CA GLU A 20 22.08 -7.30 -6.53
C GLU A 20 21.50 -8.03 -5.31
N PRO A 21 22.01 -7.74 -4.09
CA PRO A 21 21.52 -8.39 -2.89
C PRO A 21 20.03 -8.09 -2.70
N ILE A 22 19.26 -9.13 -2.41
CA ILE A 22 17.83 -9.00 -2.09
C ILE A 22 17.73 -8.16 -0.79
N PRO A 23 17.02 -7.02 -0.77
CA PRO A 23 16.87 -6.20 0.43
C PRO A 23 16.12 -6.98 1.52
N SER A 24 16.27 -6.58 2.79
CA SER A 24 15.38 -7.10 3.83
C SER A 24 13.95 -6.59 3.66
N ALA A 25 12.95 -7.34 4.12
CA ALA A 25 11.56 -6.89 4.08
C ALA A 25 11.37 -5.57 4.85
N GLN A 26 12.07 -5.40 5.97
CA GLN A 26 12.03 -4.17 6.77
C GLN A 26 12.61 -2.97 6.00
N ALA A 27 13.72 -3.14 5.29
CA ALA A 27 14.30 -2.07 4.47
C ALA A 27 13.33 -1.63 3.35
N VAL A 28 12.60 -2.58 2.72
CA VAL A 28 11.56 -2.25 1.73
C VAL A 28 10.43 -1.45 2.39
N LEU A 29 9.93 -1.89 3.55
CA LEU A 29 8.86 -1.20 4.27
C LEU A 29 9.28 0.20 4.76
N GLU A 30 10.52 0.36 5.24
CA GLU A 30 11.09 1.66 5.61
C GLU A 30 11.13 2.62 4.41
N SER A 31 11.57 2.15 3.25
CA SER A 31 11.56 2.94 2.03
C SER A 31 10.15 3.42 1.67
N VAL A 32 9.14 2.54 1.78
CA VAL A 32 7.73 2.90 1.54
C VAL A 32 7.27 3.98 2.54
N ARG A 33 7.53 3.80 3.84
CA ARG A 33 7.16 4.77 4.89
C ARG A 33 7.83 6.12 4.66
N MET A 34 9.14 6.14 4.39
CA MET A 34 9.88 7.37 4.10
C MET A 34 9.32 8.12 2.90
N GLN A 35 9.01 7.43 1.81
CA GLN A 35 8.40 8.06 0.64
C GLN A 35 7.03 8.67 0.95
N GLN A 36 6.23 8.01 1.78
CA GLN A 36 4.93 8.53 2.19
C GLN A 36 5.07 9.80 3.04
N THR A 37 6.03 9.86 3.96
CA THR A 37 6.22 11.05 4.82
C THR A 37 6.81 12.26 4.11
N GLN A 38 7.28 12.14 2.88
CA GLN A 38 7.84 13.25 2.10
C GLN A 38 6.83 13.89 1.13
N GLN A 39 5.59 13.41 1.10
CA GLN A 39 4.61 13.89 0.14
C GLN A 39 3.95 15.22 0.58
N GLN A 40 3.66 16.05 -0.43
CA GLN A 40 2.81 17.24 -0.31
C GLN A 40 1.65 17.03 -1.28
N ILE A 41 0.44 16.91 -0.74
CA ILE A 41 -0.76 16.56 -1.51
C ILE A 41 -1.89 17.52 -1.12
N ASP A 42 -2.59 18.04 -2.12
CA ASP A 42 -3.84 18.77 -2.00
C ASP A 42 -4.73 18.37 -3.17
N LEU A 43 -5.57 17.37 -2.98
CA LEU A 43 -6.34 16.72 -4.05
C LEU A 43 -7.76 16.40 -3.60
N GLN A 44 -8.69 16.48 -4.54
CA GLN A 44 -10.05 16.00 -4.35
C GLN A 44 -10.14 14.52 -4.72
N GLY A 45 -10.97 13.78 -3.98
CA GLY A 45 -11.20 12.38 -4.23
C GLY A 45 -12.61 11.94 -3.86
N GLN A 46 -12.89 10.66 -4.06
CA GLN A 46 -14.12 10.04 -3.62
C GLN A 46 -13.94 8.55 -3.35
N LEU A 47 -14.73 8.03 -2.42
CA LEU A 47 -15.01 6.60 -2.30
C LEU A 47 -16.32 6.33 -3.03
N ARG A 48 -16.35 5.32 -3.90
CA ARG A 48 -17.54 4.95 -4.66
C ARG A 48 -17.82 3.46 -4.52
N GLN A 49 -19.03 3.13 -4.05
CA GLN A 49 -19.51 1.76 -3.92
C GLN A 49 -20.95 1.68 -4.41
N ASN A 50 -21.19 1.01 -5.54
CA ASN A 50 -22.49 1.01 -6.22
C ASN A 50 -22.98 2.45 -6.49
N GLN A 51 -24.12 2.84 -5.92
CA GLN A 51 -24.68 4.20 -6.00
C GLN A 51 -24.17 5.15 -4.91
N LEU A 52 -23.50 4.61 -3.89
CA LEU A 52 -22.92 5.43 -2.82
C LEU A 52 -21.66 6.13 -3.32
N VAL A 53 -21.65 7.46 -3.23
CA VAL A 53 -20.48 8.30 -3.54
C VAL A 53 -20.19 9.19 -2.35
N ILE A 54 -18.98 9.09 -1.81
CA ILE A 54 -18.52 9.82 -0.65
C ILE A 54 -17.33 10.68 -1.09
N PRO A 55 -17.54 11.98 -1.39
CA PRO A 55 -16.46 12.88 -1.72
C PRO A 55 -15.61 13.17 -0.48
N PHE A 56 -14.31 13.37 -0.70
CA PHE A 56 -13.37 13.82 0.32
C PHE A 56 -12.31 14.76 -0.28
N HIS A 57 -11.76 15.59 0.57
CA HIS A 57 -10.57 16.38 0.28
C HIS A 57 -9.37 15.73 0.99
N LEU A 58 -8.34 15.37 0.23
CA LEU A 58 -7.10 14.76 0.73
C LEU A 58 -6.02 15.83 0.82
N ILE A 59 -5.59 16.12 2.03
CA ILE A 59 -4.47 17.02 2.30
C ILE A 59 -3.37 16.23 2.98
N GLN A 60 -2.15 16.31 2.43
CA GLN A 60 -0.99 15.76 3.09
C GLN A 60 0.13 16.78 3.16
N SER A 61 0.72 16.93 4.34
CA SER A 61 1.92 17.72 4.59
C SER A 61 2.92 16.88 5.38
N GLY A 62 3.86 16.29 4.66
CA GLY A 62 4.81 15.36 5.25
C GLY A 62 4.12 14.16 5.92
N PRO A 63 4.37 13.91 7.24
CA PRO A 63 3.81 12.76 7.93
C PRO A 63 2.32 12.90 8.29
N LEU A 64 1.72 14.08 8.08
CA LEU A 64 0.33 14.34 8.41
C LEU A 64 -0.57 14.22 7.20
N VAL A 65 -1.51 13.26 7.21
CA VAL A 65 -2.48 13.03 6.14
C VAL A 65 -3.88 13.27 6.69
N ARG A 66 -4.69 14.06 5.99
CA ARG A 66 -6.09 14.33 6.36
C ARG A 66 -7.03 13.97 5.22
N TYR A 67 -8.06 13.20 5.55
CA TYR A 67 -9.21 12.95 4.70
C TYR A 67 -10.38 13.74 5.28
N ILE A 68 -10.80 14.78 4.59
CA ILE A 68 -11.85 15.69 5.04
C ILE A 68 -13.13 15.36 4.28
N PHE A 69 -14.18 15.02 5.01
CA PHE A 69 -15.49 14.67 4.49
C PHE A 69 -16.51 15.74 4.82
N SER A 70 -17.50 15.92 3.95
CA SER A 70 -18.71 16.71 4.21
C SER A 70 -19.91 15.79 4.48
N ASN A 71 -20.92 16.29 5.18
CA ASN A 71 -22.20 15.63 5.41
C ASN A 71 -22.12 14.23 6.06
N PRO A 72 -21.87 14.15 7.36
CA PRO A 72 -21.52 15.23 8.30
C PRO A 72 -20.06 15.68 8.14
N ASP A 73 -19.77 16.89 8.61
CA ASP A 73 -18.39 17.40 8.61
C ASP A 73 -17.53 16.62 9.59
N GLU A 74 -16.50 16.02 9.05
CA GLU A 74 -15.60 15.11 9.76
C GLU A 74 -14.28 15.05 9.02
N ALA A 75 -13.19 14.89 9.76
CA ALA A 75 -11.91 14.54 9.17
C ALA A 75 -11.30 13.33 9.86
N LEU A 76 -10.66 12.46 9.07
CA LEU A 76 -9.76 11.42 9.58
C LEU A 76 -8.34 11.88 9.38
N GLN A 77 -7.59 12.01 10.47
CA GLN A 77 -6.22 12.47 10.48
C GLN A 77 -5.29 11.32 10.79
N LEU A 78 -4.49 10.93 9.83
CA LEU A 78 -3.43 9.94 9.97
C LEU A 78 -2.10 10.64 10.22
N GLN A 79 -1.47 10.31 11.34
CA GLN A 79 -0.10 10.68 11.67
C GLN A 79 0.81 9.49 11.39
N LEU A 80 1.74 9.65 10.46
CA LEU A 80 2.77 8.67 10.12
C LEU A 80 4.01 8.97 10.96
N ASN A 81 4.30 8.13 11.96
CA ASN A 81 5.51 8.24 12.78
C ASN A 81 6.59 7.28 12.25
N GLU A 82 7.76 7.29 12.84
CA GLU A 82 8.86 6.41 12.47
C GLU A 82 8.51 4.93 12.67
N ASN A 83 7.93 4.59 13.82
CA ASN A 83 7.70 3.21 14.28
C ASN A 83 6.23 2.81 14.37
N ASP A 84 5.30 3.72 14.14
CA ASP A 84 3.87 3.44 14.17
C ASP A 84 3.08 4.45 13.31
N SER A 85 1.77 4.22 13.20
CA SER A 85 0.83 5.22 12.69
C SER A 85 -0.30 5.43 13.69
N ARG A 86 -0.82 6.65 13.75
CA ARG A 86 -1.95 7.02 14.60
C ARG A 86 -3.06 7.60 13.75
N LEU A 87 -4.28 7.13 13.96
CA LEU A 87 -5.48 7.64 13.30
C LEU A 87 -6.38 8.32 14.34
N ASP A 88 -6.72 9.57 14.08
CA ASP A 88 -7.64 10.36 14.88
C ASP A 88 -8.86 10.75 14.03
N GLN A 89 -10.02 10.80 14.66
CA GLN A 89 -11.24 11.39 14.12
C GLN A 89 -11.39 12.81 14.63
N ILE A 90 -11.64 13.76 13.73
CA ILE A 90 -11.88 15.17 14.03
C ILE A 90 -13.30 15.49 13.63
N SER A 91 -14.12 15.97 14.57
CA SER A 91 -15.50 16.34 14.35
C SER A 91 -15.84 17.60 15.13
N GLY A 92 -17.09 18.08 15.05
CA GLY A 92 -17.57 19.17 15.89
C GLY A 92 -17.51 18.90 17.40
N LYS A 93 -17.30 17.65 17.82
CA LYS A 93 -17.11 17.25 19.23
C LYS A 93 -15.64 17.32 19.68
N GLY A 94 -14.70 17.55 18.77
CA GLY A 94 -13.26 17.61 19.04
C GLY A 94 -12.46 16.56 18.31
N VAL A 95 -11.28 16.25 18.84
CA VAL A 95 -10.34 15.25 18.31
C VAL A 95 -10.40 14.01 19.19
N GLU A 96 -10.70 12.86 18.59
CA GLU A 96 -10.79 11.57 19.25
C GLU A 96 -9.87 10.55 18.58
N LYS A 97 -9.05 9.86 19.36
CA LYS A 97 -8.21 8.77 18.83
C LYS A 97 -9.07 7.56 18.51
N ILE A 98 -8.96 7.03 17.30
CA ILE A 98 -9.59 5.77 16.92
C ILE A 98 -8.95 4.63 17.74
N ALA A 99 -9.77 3.99 18.57
CA ALA A 99 -9.32 2.89 19.42
C ALA A 99 -9.13 1.60 18.58
N PRO A 100 -8.24 0.67 19.00
CA PRO A 100 -8.05 -0.61 18.31
C PRO A 100 -9.34 -1.42 18.11
N ALA A 101 -10.29 -1.34 19.05
CA ALA A 101 -11.59 -2.01 18.95
C ALA A 101 -12.51 -1.43 17.85
N GLN A 102 -12.13 -0.31 17.23
CA GLN A 102 -12.88 0.33 16.15
C GLN A 102 -12.20 0.11 14.78
N PHE A 103 -11.02 -0.51 14.73
CA PHE A 103 -10.22 -0.60 13.51
C PHE A 103 -10.91 -1.38 12.38
N ASP A 104 -11.77 -2.33 12.68
CA ASP A 104 -12.56 -3.10 11.72
C ASP A 104 -13.81 -2.35 11.21
N GLN A 105 -14.15 -1.20 11.82
CA GLN A 105 -15.30 -0.41 11.41
C GLN A 105 -15.07 0.20 10.03
N LYS A 106 -16.11 0.12 9.20
CA LYS A 106 -16.12 0.63 7.83
C LYS A 106 -16.30 2.15 7.80
N ILE A 107 -15.51 2.82 6.97
CA ILE A 107 -15.62 4.25 6.74
C ILE A 107 -16.87 4.51 5.88
N ARG A 108 -17.88 5.13 6.50
CA ARG A 108 -19.13 5.57 5.86
C ARG A 108 -19.82 4.46 5.04
N GLY A 109 -19.76 3.21 5.50
CA GLY A 109 -20.40 2.07 4.84
C GLY A 109 -19.67 1.52 3.61
N THR A 110 -18.48 2.00 3.31
CA THR A 110 -17.63 1.45 2.24
C THR A 110 -16.86 0.21 2.72
N GLU A 111 -16.09 -0.43 1.83
CA GLU A 111 -15.24 -1.56 2.21
C GLU A 111 -13.88 -1.13 2.81
N VAL A 112 -13.62 0.17 2.90
CA VAL A 112 -12.44 0.70 3.59
C VAL A 112 -12.70 0.76 5.09
N THR A 113 -11.82 0.17 5.91
CA THR A 113 -11.89 0.25 7.37
C THR A 113 -10.89 1.27 7.92
N TYR A 114 -11.03 1.61 9.20
CA TYR A 114 -10.05 2.47 9.87
C TYR A 114 -8.64 1.84 9.90
N GLU A 115 -8.53 0.52 10.04
CA GLU A 115 -7.23 -0.16 9.98
C GLU A 115 -6.56 -0.04 8.60
N ASP A 116 -7.36 -0.18 7.53
CA ASP A 116 -6.88 -0.02 6.17
C ASP A 116 -6.32 1.39 5.95
N LEU A 117 -7.05 2.42 6.40
CA LEU A 117 -6.64 3.81 6.27
C LEU A 117 -5.43 4.14 7.15
N ALA A 118 -5.34 3.54 8.33
CA ALA A 118 -4.23 3.74 9.26
C ALA A 118 -2.91 3.11 8.77
N LEU A 119 -2.93 2.27 7.74
CA LEU A 119 -1.75 1.59 7.17
C LEU A 119 -0.92 0.84 8.22
N LYS A 120 -1.56 0.33 9.28
CA LYS A 120 -0.90 -0.32 10.42
C LYS A 120 0.03 -1.45 10.02
N PHE A 121 -0.32 -2.20 8.98
CA PHE A 121 0.47 -3.33 8.50
C PHE A 121 1.87 -2.92 8.00
N LEU A 122 2.09 -1.65 7.59
CA LEU A 122 3.42 -1.16 7.20
C LEU A 122 4.41 -1.08 8.36
N TYR A 123 3.93 -1.18 9.60
CA TYR A 123 4.71 -1.09 10.83
C TYR A 123 4.83 -2.44 11.56
N TRP A 124 4.31 -3.53 10.99
CA TRP A 124 4.40 -4.83 11.64
C TRP A 124 5.83 -5.36 11.61
N PRO A 125 6.35 -5.86 12.75
CA PRO A 125 7.74 -6.29 12.85
C PRO A 125 8.03 -7.60 12.11
N ASN A 126 7.01 -8.45 11.94
CA ASN A 126 7.15 -9.79 11.35
C ASN A 126 6.87 -9.73 9.84
N ALA A 127 7.84 -9.20 9.08
CA ALA A 127 7.78 -9.11 7.63
C ALA A 127 8.86 -9.98 6.97
N SER A 128 8.52 -10.62 5.86
CA SER A 128 9.46 -11.39 5.03
C SER A 128 9.17 -11.18 3.55
N ILE A 129 10.21 -11.14 2.71
CA ILE A 129 10.07 -11.22 1.26
C ILE A 129 9.87 -12.70 0.91
N ILE A 130 8.71 -13.03 0.32
CA ILE A 130 8.37 -14.40 -0.07
C ILE A 130 8.47 -14.65 -1.58
N GLY A 131 8.84 -13.63 -2.34
CA GLY A 131 9.04 -13.75 -3.79
C GLY A 131 9.00 -12.43 -4.53
N GLN A 132 8.85 -12.55 -5.83
CA GLN A 132 8.72 -11.45 -6.77
C GLN A 132 7.59 -11.79 -7.74
N GLU A 133 6.79 -10.80 -8.13
CA GLU A 133 5.65 -10.99 -9.02
C GLU A 133 5.38 -9.72 -9.84
N ASN A 134 4.93 -9.88 -11.07
CA ASN A 134 4.53 -8.76 -11.90
C ASN A 134 3.07 -8.39 -11.64
N ILE A 135 2.84 -7.14 -11.23
CA ILE A 135 1.50 -6.55 -11.10
C ILE A 135 1.37 -5.43 -12.12
N ARG A 136 0.46 -5.58 -13.09
CA ARG A 136 0.24 -4.57 -14.14
C ARG A 136 1.53 -4.09 -14.81
N SER A 137 2.38 -5.03 -15.23
CA SER A 137 3.69 -4.76 -15.85
C SER A 137 4.73 -4.09 -14.93
N ARG A 138 4.49 -4.06 -13.61
CA ARG A 138 5.44 -3.58 -12.62
C ARG A 138 6.06 -4.77 -11.89
N ASN A 139 7.38 -4.81 -11.84
CA ASN A 139 8.11 -5.86 -11.11
C ASN A 139 8.10 -5.52 -9.61
N CYS A 140 7.42 -6.34 -8.83
CA CYS A 140 7.17 -6.09 -7.41
C CYS A 140 7.91 -7.08 -6.52
N TRP A 141 8.35 -6.60 -5.35
CA TRP A 141 8.61 -7.46 -4.22
C TRP A 141 7.27 -7.94 -3.65
N LYS A 142 7.16 -9.24 -3.38
CA LYS A 142 6.02 -9.82 -2.66
C LYS A 142 6.43 -10.05 -1.22
N LEU A 143 5.79 -9.32 -0.31
CA LEU A 143 6.05 -9.39 1.13
C LEU A 143 4.89 -10.09 1.83
N GLN A 144 5.22 -10.86 2.86
CA GLN A 144 4.28 -11.39 3.82
C GLN A 144 4.50 -10.69 5.17
N LEU A 145 3.42 -10.20 5.77
CA LEU A 145 3.43 -9.50 7.05
C LEU A 145 2.45 -10.15 8.02
N ARG A 146 2.85 -10.29 9.28
CA ARG A 146 2.00 -10.82 10.33
C ARG A 146 1.88 -9.80 11.47
N PRO A 147 0.66 -9.57 11.99
CA PRO A 147 0.45 -8.64 13.09
C PRO A 147 1.15 -9.12 14.35
N PRO A 148 1.57 -8.20 15.25
CA PRO A 148 2.16 -8.55 16.53
C PRO A 148 1.14 -9.15 17.53
N SER A 149 -0.16 -8.93 17.30
CA SER A 149 -1.23 -9.41 18.18
C SER A 149 -2.54 -9.62 17.40
N ARG A 150 -3.55 -10.19 18.08
CA ARG A 150 -4.90 -10.41 17.51
C ARG A 150 -5.79 -9.15 17.49
N GLN A 151 -5.24 -7.97 17.69
CA GLN A 151 -6.01 -6.72 17.60
C GLN A 151 -6.26 -6.25 16.17
N SER A 152 -5.60 -6.84 15.17
CA SER A 152 -5.85 -6.59 13.76
C SER A 152 -7.02 -7.45 13.24
N GLN A 153 -7.77 -6.92 12.28
CA GLN A 153 -8.74 -7.71 11.50
C GLN A 153 -8.05 -8.78 10.64
N TYR A 154 -6.75 -8.63 10.37
CA TYR A 154 -5.96 -9.54 9.56
C TYR A 154 -5.04 -10.41 10.38
N SER A 155 -4.98 -11.70 10.06
CA SER A 155 -3.97 -12.64 10.58
C SER A 155 -2.68 -12.60 9.77
N ASN A 156 -2.78 -12.15 8.51
CA ASN A 156 -1.70 -12.09 7.55
C ASN A 156 -2.05 -11.06 6.46
N VAL A 157 -1.05 -10.34 5.98
CA VAL A 157 -1.17 -9.41 4.86
C VAL A 157 -0.07 -9.72 3.84
N LEU A 158 -0.44 -9.81 2.57
CA LEU A 158 0.51 -9.84 1.46
C LEU A 158 0.55 -8.47 0.80
N LEU A 159 1.76 -7.96 0.55
CA LEU A 159 1.98 -6.69 -0.14
C LEU A 159 2.80 -6.91 -1.41
N TRP A 160 2.44 -6.21 -2.47
CA TRP A 160 3.23 -6.09 -3.69
C TRP A 160 3.73 -4.67 -3.85
N ILE A 161 5.04 -4.49 -3.64
CA ILE A 161 5.73 -3.20 -3.70
C ILE A 161 6.53 -3.12 -5.00
N ASP A 162 6.24 -2.15 -5.84
CA ASP A 162 6.99 -1.90 -7.08
C ASP A 162 8.46 -1.59 -6.78
N LYS A 163 9.37 -2.36 -7.35
CA LYS A 163 10.81 -2.24 -7.07
C LYS A 163 11.40 -0.90 -7.53
N ALA A 164 10.87 -0.35 -8.60
CA ALA A 164 11.40 0.88 -9.19
C ALA A 164 10.94 2.14 -8.46
N SER A 165 9.69 2.15 -7.97
CA SER A 165 9.08 3.35 -7.38
C SER A 165 8.74 3.23 -5.90
N GLY A 166 8.84 2.05 -5.30
CA GLY A 166 8.37 1.81 -3.92
C GLY A 166 6.84 1.89 -3.76
N ALA A 167 6.08 2.01 -4.84
CA ALA A 167 4.63 2.12 -4.76
C ALA A 167 3.97 0.80 -4.34
N LEU A 168 3.00 0.88 -3.44
CA LEU A 168 2.13 -0.24 -3.10
C LEU A 168 1.16 -0.50 -4.25
N MET A 169 1.35 -1.59 -4.99
CA MET A 169 0.56 -1.96 -6.16
C MET A 169 -0.63 -2.83 -5.82
N ARG A 170 -0.49 -3.74 -4.85
CA ARG A 170 -1.55 -4.62 -4.35
C ARG A 170 -1.34 -4.94 -2.88
N MET A 171 -2.43 -5.12 -2.17
CA MET A 171 -2.49 -5.68 -0.81
C MET A 171 -3.56 -6.74 -0.77
N GLU A 172 -3.31 -7.86 -0.11
CA GLU A 172 -4.30 -8.89 0.20
C GLU A 172 -4.28 -9.18 1.70
N GLY A 173 -5.42 -9.00 2.35
CA GLY A 173 -5.62 -9.30 3.76
C GLY A 173 -6.32 -10.63 3.95
N TYR A 174 -5.84 -11.43 4.90
CA TYR A 174 -6.39 -12.73 5.29
C TYR A 174 -6.98 -12.67 6.69
N ASP A 175 -8.14 -13.27 6.89
CA ASP A 175 -8.78 -13.36 8.18
C ASP A 175 -8.04 -14.32 9.14
N TRP A 176 -8.53 -14.46 10.38
CA TRP A 176 -7.93 -15.33 11.39
C TRP A 176 -8.20 -16.83 11.16
N ASN A 177 -8.99 -17.20 10.16
CA ASN A 177 -9.15 -18.56 9.65
C ASN A 177 -8.23 -18.85 8.46
N GLY A 178 -7.36 -17.88 8.08
CA GLY A 178 -6.45 -17.99 6.94
C GLY A 178 -7.15 -17.85 5.59
N GLN A 179 -8.38 -17.32 5.56
CA GLN A 179 -9.13 -17.12 4.32
C GLN A 179 -8.89 -15.72 3.77
N PRO A 180 -8.79 -15.56 2.43
CA PRO A 180 -8.71 -14.24 1.82
C PRO A 180 -9.97 -13.43 2.17
N ALA A 181 -9.78 -12.27 2.78
CA ALA A 181 -10.86 -11.40 3.25
C ALA A 181 -10.99 -10.15 2.40
N LYS A 182 -9.87 -9.53 2.03
CA LYS A 182 -9.87 -8.24 1.35
C LYS A 182 -8.72 -8.12 0.35
N ARG A 183 -8.96 -7.40 -0.75
CA ARG A 183 -7.94 -7.07 -1.75
C ARG A 183 -7.99 -5.60 -2.11
N PHE A 184 -6.84 -4.96 -2.13
CA PHE A 184 -6.62 -3.63 -2.69
C PHE A 184 -5.73 -3.75 -3.91
N GLU A 185 -6.08 -3.08 -5.00
CA GLU A 185 -5.27 -3.08 -6.21
C GLU A 185 -5.31 -1.72 -6.89
N VAL A 186 -4.13 -1.18 -7.21
CA VAL A 186 -4.00 0.01 -8.05
C VAL A 186 -4.53 -0.31 -9.44
N VAL A 187 -5.61 0.36 -9.85
CA VAL A 187 -6.19 0.20 -11.19
C VAL A 187 -5.49 1.11 -12.18
N SER A 188 -5.24 2.36 -11.80
CA SER A 188 -4.57 3.33 -12.64
C SER A 188 -3.86 4.41 -11.81
N ALA A 189 -2.85 5.02 -12.43
CA ALA A 189 -2.13 6.18 -11.92
C ALA A 189 -2.27 7.34 -12.91
N GLN A 190 -2.01 8.55 -12.45
CA GLN A 190 -2.04 9.77 -13.26
C GLN A 190 -0.83 10.64 -12.94
N LYS A 191 -0.45 11.49 -13.88
CA LYS A 191 0.65 12.43 -13.70
C LYS A 191 0.08 13.83 -13.45
N ILE A 192 0.48 14.42 -12.33
CA ILE A 192 0.15 15.79 -11.92
C ILE A 192 1.48 16.48 -11.61
N ASP A 193 1.76 17.62 -12.21
CA ASP A 193 2.99 18.39 -12.03
C ASP A 193 4.27 17.53 -12.10
N ASN A 194 4.33 16.69 -13.14
CA ASN A 194 5.43 15.77 -13.42
C ASN A 194 5.65 14.66 -12.37
N ARG A 195 4.77 14.49 -11.39
CA ARG A 195 4.79 13.42 -10.37
C ARG A 195 3.66 12.43 -10.60
N TRP A 196 3.90 11.14 -10.28
CA TRP A 196 2.88 10.10 -10.36
C TRP A 196 2.05 10.05 -9.09
N PHE A 197 0.73 10.05 -9.26
CA PHE A 197 -0.26 9.88 -8.20
C PHE A 197 -1.20 8.73 -8.50
N LEU A 198 -1.77 8.15 -7.47
CA LEU A 198 -2.90 7.24 -7.60
C LEU A 198 -4.04 7.98 -8.31
N LYS A 199 -4.62 7.36 -9.35
CA LYS A 199 -5.86 7.82 -9.98
C LYS A 199 -7.04 7.00 -9.48
N GLN A 200 -6.89 5.68 -9.45
CA GLN A 200 -7.94 4.77 -8.99
C GLN A 200 -7.34 3.54 -8.33
N MET A 201 -7.89 3.18 -7.17
CA MET A 201 -7.65 1.92 -6.46
C MET A 201 -8.97 1.18 -6.31
N ARG A 202 -8.95 -0.12 -6.51
CA ARG A 202 -10.08 -1.02 -6.29
C ARG A 202 -9.88 -1.73 -4.97
N ILE A 203 -10.90 -1.70 -4.13
CA ILE A 203 -10.96 -2.37 -2.83
C ILE A 203 -12.09 -3.38 -2.90
N GLU A 204 -11.79 -4.65 -2.70
CA GLU A 204 -12.73 -5.76 -2.80
C GLU A 204 -12.83 -6.49 -1.47
N GLN A 205 -14.06 -6.65 -0.98
CA GLN A 205 -14.37 -7.61 0.07
C GLN A 205 -14.56 -8.96 -0.59
N LEU A 206 -13.88 -9.98 -0.09
CA LEU A 206 -13.96 -11.35 -0.61
C LEU A 206 -14.90 -12.19 0.27
N GLN A 207 -15.61 -13.10 -0.35
CA GLN A 207 -16.41 -14.07 0.38
C GLN A 207 -15.48 -15.11 1.02
N PRO A 208 -15.59 -15.38 2.33
CA PRO A 208 -14.74 -16.34 3.01
C PRO A 208 -14.76 -17.72 2.33
N GLY A 209 -13.59 -18.35 2.24
CA GLY A 209 -13.41 -19.67 1.63
C GLY A 209 -13.46 -19.68 0.10
N THR A 210 -13.66 -18.53 -0.54
CA THR A 210 -13.69 -18.40 -1.99
C THR A 210 -12.89 -17.17 -2.44
N ASN A 211 -12.62 -17.04 -3.75
CA ASN A 211 -12.09 -15.81 -4.32
C ASN A 211 -13.18 -14.93 -4.94
N HIS A 212 -14.46 -15.20 -4.63
CA HIS A 212 -15.57 -14.42 -5.14
C HIS A 212 -15.62 -13.05 -4.47
N VAL A 213 -15.81 -12.01 -5.28
CA VAL A 213 -15.97 -10.63 -4.80
C VAL A 213 -17.41 -10.46 -4.29
N GLN A 214 -17.56 -10.19 -3.01
CA GLN A 214 -18.84 -9.91 -2.37
C GLN A 214 -19.27 -8.45 -2.60
N SER A 215 -18.34 -7.53 -2.46
CA SER A 215 -18.58 -6.10 -2.66
C SER A 215 -17.30 -5.38 -3.10
N ARG A 216 -17.46 -4.19 -3.65
CA ARG A 216 -16.36 -3.43 -4.24
C ARG A 216 -16.51 -1.93 -4.00
N THR A 217 -15.46 -1.32 -3.44
CA THR A 217 -15.29 0.12 -3.35
C THR A 217 -14.18 0.57 -4.28
N TYR A 218 -14.33 1.72 -4.92
CA TYR A 218 -13.27 2.42 -5.63
C TYR A 218 -12.87 3.67 -4.86
N LEU A 219 -11.57 3.82 -4.59
CA LEU A 219 -10.97 5.08 -4.20
C LEU A 219 -10.49 5.76 -5.48
N GLU A 220 -10.97 6.96 -5.73
CA GLU A 220 -10.72 7.72 -6.95
C GLU A 220 -10.18 9.10 -6.59
N ILE A 221 -9.03 9.48 -7.13
CA ILE A 221 -8.43 10.80 -6.99
C ILE A 221 -8.69 11.59 -8.27
N LYS A 222 -9.31 12.75 -8.12
CA LYS A 222 -9.62 13.67 -9.23
C LYS A 222 -8.37 14.47 -9.58
N LYS A 223 -8.22 14.77 -10.86
CA LYS A 223 -7.23 15.75 -11.29
C LYS A 223 -7.73 17.14 -10.89
N PRO A 224 -6.87 18.03 -10.37
CA PRO A 224 -7.22 19.44 -10.13
C PRO A 224 -7.74 20.15 -11.36
#